data_572b44062c872ac778f5c9c3444f5764
#
_entry.id   572b44062c872ac778f5c9c3444f5764
#
_cell.length_a   1.000
_cell.length_b   1.000
_cell.length_c   1.000
_cell.angle_alpha   90.00
_cell.angle_beta   90.00
_cell.angle_gamma   90.00
#
_symmetry.space_group_name_H-M   'P 1'
#
loop_
_entity.id
_entity.type
_entity.pdbx_description
1 polymer ?
#
loop_
_entity_poly.entity_id
_entity_poly.type
_entity_poly.pdbx_seq_one_letter_code
_entity_poly.pdbx_strand_id
1 'polypeptide(L)'
;MREELDKIIEGFRPGFQADGMDVSVGRIDPAGVIEVKILMGPNACEECLIPENLMADMFRAAMRDVMPALERVDIVREKPG
;
A
#
# COMPACT_ATOMS: atom_id res chain seq x y z
N MET A 1 6.52 -5.47 14.43
CA MET A 1 5.64 -5.76 13.28
C MET A 1 5.49 -4.58 12.33
N ARG A 2 5.14 -3.40 12.81
CA ARG A 2 4.97 -2.23 11.96
C ARG A 2 6.23 -1.84 11.19
N GLU A 3 7.38 -1.88 11.84
CA GLU A 3 8.65 -1.54 11.20
C GLU A 3 8.95 -2.44 10.00
N GLU A 4 8.67 -3.72 10.12
CA GLU A 4 8.90 -4.68 9.05
C GLU A 4 7.94 -4.45 7.89
N LEU A 5 6.69 -4.13 8.20
CA LEU A 5 5.69 -3.80 7.18
C LEU A 5 6.04 -2.49 6.48
N ASP A 6 6.51 -1.49 7.23
CA ASP A 6 6.97 -0.23 6.65
C ASP A 6 8.14 -0.45 5.69
N LYS A 7 9.08 -1.33 6.04
CA LYS A 7 10.21 -1.66 5.15
C LYS A 7 9.76 -2.32 3.86
N ILE A 8 8.77 -3.19 3.94
CA ILE A 8 8.21 -3.84 2.75
C ILE A 8 7.58 -2.78 1.84
N ILE A 9 6.79 -1.89 2.41
CA ILE A 9 6.14 -0.81 1.66
C ILE A 9 7.17 0.15 1.07
N GLU A 10 8.26 0.46 1.79
CA GLU A 10 9.33 1.31 1.27
C GLU A 10 9.92 0.79 -0.04
N GLY A 11 9.96 -0.53 -0.21
CA GLY A 11 10.42 -1.13 -1.46
C GLY A 11 9.54 -0.81 -2.65
N PHE A 12 8.27 -0.48 -2.44
CA PHE A 12 7.34 -0.09 -3.50
C PHE A 12 7.32 1.41 -3.78
N ARG A 13 7.81 2.23 -2.84
CA ARG A 13 7.72 3.70 -2.95
C ARG A 13 8.34 4.27 -4.22
N PRO A 14 9.56 3.86 -4.64
CA PRO A 14 10.16 4.44 -5.84
C PRO A 14 9.28 4.32 -7.08
N GLY A 15 8.62 3.17 -7.26
CA GLY A 15 7.72 2.96 -8.39
C GLY A 15 6.51 3.89 -8.36
N PHE A 16 5.91 4.07 -7.19
CA PHE A 16 4.79 4.99 -7.03
C PHE A 16 5.22 6.45 -7.19
N GLN A 17 6.37 6.81 -6.64
CA GLN A 17 6.89 8.17 -6.73
C GLN A 17 7.20 8.56 -8.18
N ALA A 18 7.64 7.61 -9.00
CA ALA A 18 7.89 7.86 -10.41
C ALA A 18 6.62 8.28 -11.16
N ASP A 19 5.46 7.85 -10.67
CA ASP A 19 4.14 8.19 -11.26
C ASP A 19 3.46 9.35 -10.53
N GLY A 20 4.19 10.06 -9.67
CA GLY A 20 3.64 11.19 -8.94
C GLY A 20 2.81 10.80 -7.72
N MET A 21 3.00 9.59 -7.23
CA MET A 21 2.27 9.06 -6.08
C MET A 21 3.23 8.66 -4.97
N ASP A 22 2.70 8.28 -3.80
CA ASP A 22 3.48 7.64 -2.75
C ASP A 22 2.60 6.60 -2.08
N VAL A 23 3.22 5.72 -1.31
CA VAL A 23 2.53 4.63 -0.64
C VAL A 23 3.03 4.52 0.80
N SER A 24 2.11 4.23 1.72
CA SER A 24 2.46 4.05 3.13
C SER A 24 1.50 3.06 3.79
N VAL A 25 1.96 2.48 4.90
CA VAL A 25 1.10 1.64 5.73
C VAL A 25 0.25 2.56 6.60
N GLY A 26 -1.05 2.34 6.55
CA GLY A 26 -1.98 3.05 7.41
C GLY A 26 -2.27 2.25 8.67
N ARG A 27 -3.52 1.87 8.86
CA ARG A 27 -3.96 1.12 10.05
C ARG A 27 -3.62 -0.36 9.92
N ILE A 28 -3.16 -0.94 11.01
CA ILE A 28 -2.94 -2.38 11.13
C ILE A 28 -3.97 -2.91 12.13
N ASP A 29 -4.84 -3.79 11.64
CA ASP A 29 -5.84 -4.44 12.49
C ASP A 29 -5.34 -5.85 12.81
N PRO A 30 -5.18 -6.21 14.09
CA PRO A 30 -4.70 -7.54 14.45
C PRO A 30 -5.65 -8.67 14.04
N ALA A 31 -6.88 -8.35 13.66
CA ALA A 31 -7.81 -9.33 13.10
C ALA A 31 -7.42 -9.83 11.70
N GLY A 32 -6.40 -9.23 11.07
CA GLY A 32 -5.88 -9.68 9.79
C GLY A 32 -6.10 -8.71 8.65
N VAL A 33 -6.28 -7.41 8.95
CA VAL A 33 -6.47 -6.38 7.93
C VAL A 33 -5.38 -5.31 8.03
N ILE A 34 -4.74 -5.00 6.91
CA ILE A 34 -3.77 -3.91 6.83
C ILE A 34 -4.30 -2.89 5.82
N GLU A 35 -4.31 -1.63 6.23
CA GLU A 35 -4.64 -0.52 5.34
C GLU A 35 -3.37 0.00 4.67
N VAL A 36 -3.39 0.10 3.36
CA VAL A 36 -2.31 0.70 2.58
C VAL A 36 -2.85 1.98 1.95
N LYS A 37 -2.19 3.09 2.25
CA LYS A 37 -2.59 4.40 1.75
C LYS A 37 -1.79 4.75 0.50
N ILE A 38 -2.49 5.13 -0.55
CA ILE A 38 -1.89 5.63 -1.78
C ILE A 38 -2.11 7.14 -1.81
N LEU A 39 -1.02 7.90 -1.68
CA LEU A 39 -1.06 9.35 -1.76
C LEU A 39 -0.96 9.77 -3.22
N MET A 40 -1.99 10.45 -3.70
CA MET A 40 -2.05 10.93 -5.08
C MET A 40 -1.54 12.37 -5.12
N GLY A 41 -0.38 12.59 -5.71
CA GLY A 41 0.14 13.94 -5.90
C GLY A 41 -0.65 14.72 -6.96
N PRO A 42 -0.36 16.03 -7.11
CA PRO A 42 -1.10 16.88 -8.06
C PRO A 42 -0.93 16.47 -9.52
N ASN A 43 0.17 15.79 -9.83
CA ASN A 43 0.48 15.32 -11.19
C ASN A 43 0.40 13.79 -11.29
N ALA A 44 -0.30 13.14 -10.35
CA ALA A 44 -0.40 11.70 -10.35
C ALA A 44 -1.11 11.18 -11.60
N CYS A 45 -0.55 10.14 -12.19
CA CYS A 45 -1.14 9.47 -13.33
C CYS A 45 -2.18 8.45 -12.82
N GLU A 46 -3.44 8.86 -12.74
CA GLU A 46 -4.51 7.96 -12.27
C GLU A 46 -4.69 6.75 -13.19
N GLU A 47 -4.46 6.94 -14.49
CA GLU A 47 -4.55 5.87 -15.47
C GLU A 47 -3.42 4.87 -15.36
N CYS A 48 -2.30 5.27 -14.77
CA CYS A 48 -1.16 4.38 -14.56
C CYS A 48 -1.33 3.52 -13.32
N LEU A 49 -2.33 3.82 -12.49
CA LEU A 49 -2.56 3.10 -11.26
C LEU A 49 -3.12 1.70 -11.56
N ILE A 50 -2.47 0.70 -10.96
CA ILE A 50 -2.93 -0.69 -11.05
C ILE A 50 -4.32 -0.80 -10.38
N PRO A 51 -5.24 -1.64 -10.88
CA PRO A 51 -6.52 -1.86 -10.21
C PRO A 51 -6.34 -2.22 -8.74
N GLU A 52 -7.22 -1.71 -7.88
CA GLU A 52 -7.08 -1.86 -6.42
C GLU A 52 -6.99 -3.32 -5.97
N ASN A 53 -7.77 -4.20 -6.60
CA ASN A 53 -7.74 -5.62 -6.25
C ASN A 53 -6.37 -6.25 -6.54
N LEU A 54 -5.72 -5.85 -7.62
CA LEU A 54 -4.39 -6.35 -7.96
C LEU A 54 -3.33 -5.77 -7.02
N MET A 55 -3.44 -4.49 -6.65
CA MET A 55 -2.55 -3.88 -5.67
C MET A 55 -2.70 -4.56 -4.31
N ALA A 56 -3.93 -4.81 -3.89
CA ALA A 56 -4.20 -5.48 -2.62
C ALA A 56 -3.56 -6.87 -2.59
N ASP A 57 -3.69 -7.64 -3.67
CA ASP A 57 -3.07 -8.96 -3.78
C ASP A 57 -1.55 -8.88 -3.73
N MET A 58 -0.97 -7.91 -4.42
CA MET A 58 0.47 -7.69 -4.46
C MET A 58 1.02 -7.37 -3.06
N PHE A 59 0.39 -6.42 -2.36
CA PHE A 59 0.81 -6.05 -1.01
C PHE A 59 0.58 -7.18 -0.03
N ARG A 60 -0.52 -7.89 -0.14
CA ARG A 60 -0.82 -9.03 0.71
C ARG A 60 0.26 -10.11 0.56
N ALA A 61 0.63 -10.44 -0.65
CA ALA A 61 1.69 -11.43 -0.92
C ALA A 61 3.02 -11.00 -0.31
N ALA A 62 3.36 -9.71 -0.43
CA ALA A 62 4.61 -9.18 0.11
C ALA A 62 4.62 -9.15 1.65
N MET A 63 3.47 -8.91 2.27
CA MET A 63 3.39 -8.73 3.73
C MET A 63 3.08 -10.01 4.50
N ARG A 64 2.67 -11.08 3.84
CA ARG A 64 2.30 -12.33 4.51
C ARG A 64 3.44 -12.98 5.28
N ASP A 65 4.67 -12.80 4.83
CA ASP A 65 5.83 -13.35 5.53
C ASP A 65 6.00 -12.75 6.92
N VAL A 66 5.64 -11.48 7.07
CA VAL A 66 5.70 -10.78 8.37
C VAL A 66 4.45 -11.02 9.18
N MET A 67 3.31 -11.09 8.51
CA MET A 67 2.00 -11.28 9.17
C MET A 67 1.26 -12.45 8.51
N PRO A 68 1.55 -13.71 8.92
CA PRO A 68 0.89 -14.88 8.32
C PRO A 68 -0.63 -14.91 8.49
N ALA A 69 -1.15 -14.21 9.50
CA ALA A 69 -2.59 -14.09 9.74
C ALA A 69 -3.28 -13.05 8.85
N LEU A 70 -2.52 -12.39 7.97
CA LEU A 70 -3.07 -11.36 7.08
C LEU A 70 -4.09 -11.96 6.12
N GLU A 71 -5.33 -11.48 6.21
CA GLU A 71 -6.43 -11.93 5.37
C GLU A 71 -6.72 -10.95 4.23
N ARG A 72 -6.61 -9.65 4.51
CA ARG A 72 -7.03 -8.62 3.55
C ARG A 72 -6.16 -7.37 3.66
N VAL A 73 -5.93 -6.76 2.52
CA VAL A 73 -5.32 -5.44 2.44
C VAL A 73 -6.36 -4.49 1.86
N ASP A 74 -6.64 -3.42 2.60
CA ASP A 74 -7.54 -2.36 2.15
C ASP A 74 -6.72 -1.22 1.54
N ILE A 75 -7.07 -0.85 0.33
CA ILE A 75 -6.41 0.25 -0.38
C ILE A 75 -7.23 1.52 -0.18
N VAL A 76 -6.57 2.55 0.34
CA VAL A 76 -7.19 3.87 0.53
C VAL A 76 -6.42 4.88 -0.30
N ARG A 77 -7.11 5.58 -1.18
CA ARG A 77 -6.50 6.66 -1.96
C ARG A 77 -6.77 7.99 -1.27
N GLU A 78 -5.70 8.75 -1.08
CA GLU A 78 -5.79 10.08 -0.49
C GLU A 78 -5.24 11.11 -1.48
N LYS A 79 -5.96 12.20 -1.63
CA LYS A 79 -5.51 13.35 -2.41
C LYS A 79 -5.11 14.45 -1.46
N PRO A 80 -3.99 15.15 -1.72
CA PRO A 80 -3.63 16.31 -0.89
C PRO A 80 -4.67 17.40 -1.02
N GLY A 81 -5.08 17.89 0.12
CA GLY A 81 -5.92 19.05 0.35
C GLY A 81 -7.11 19.25 -0.47
#